data_1dc6936ec8c32bbbb3be99d3dc198932
#
_entry.id   1dc6936ec8c32bbbb3be99d3dc198932
#
_cell.length_a   1.000
_cell.length_b   1.000
_cell.length_c   1.000
_cell.angle_alpha   90.00
_cell.angle_beta   90.00
_cell.angle_gamma   90.00
#
_symmetry.space_group_name_H-M   'P 1'
#
loop_
_entity.id
_entity.type
_entity.pdbx_description
1 polymer ?
#
loop_
_entity_poly.entity_id
_entity_poly.type
_entity_poly.pdbx_seq_one_letter_code
_entity_poly.pdbx_strand_id
1 'polypeptide(L)'
;VQSNYTFGKALSNEYASSSVVFDQPATLRDYHLRKGFSPFDITQGFKTNFIYELPFGRGKQFLGSTKGIVNGFLGDWVFNGNIRIQSGSPFSFGNVQLVGMTQKDLQKAIGVYRGQANSDNSAATGQVYFLPLDIRLNTFRANNVSFTSAGAVYTQGAPSGRFIAPAGFGNCQQGIVGGCGFNNLVLKGPAFFRFDLSLAKKIKFTERMNLEMRAEALNAFNNINWLVGAAGNDVNAPGGLTSGLFGRYTAAYQDISTTNDPGGRLVQLVLRLNF
;
A
#
# COMPACT_ATOMS: atom_id res chain seq x y z
N VAL A 1 -18.51 -17.17 -10.48
CA VAL A 1 -17.60 -16.01 -10.44
C VAL A 1 -18.43 -14.77 -10.23
N GLN A 2 -18.05 -13.94 -9.28
CA GLN A 2 -18.61 -12.62 -9.04
C GLN A 2 -17.47 -11.60 -9.03
N SER A 3 -17.53 -10.60 -9.91
CA SER A 3 -16.53 -9.56 -10.02
C SER A 3 -17.17 -8.20 -9.91
N ASN A 4 -16.49 -7.30 -9.22
CA ASN A 4 -16.89 -5.91 -9.07
C ASN A 4 -15.71 -5.00 -9.35
N TYR A 5 -15.94 -4.00 -10.19
CA TYR A 5 -14.99 -2.92 -10.42
C TYR A 5 -15.64 -1.60 -10.01
N THR A 6 -14.94 -0.84 -9.21
CA THR A 6 -15.38 0.48 -8.76
C THR A 6 -14.35 1.52 -9.21
N PHE A 7 -14.84 2.57 -9.85
CA PHE A 7 -14.07 3.78 -10.13
C PHE A 7 -14.74 4.94 -9.41
N GLY A 8 -13.96 5.67 -8.63
CA GLY A 8 -14.44 6.81 -7.88
C GLY A 8 -13.32 7.80 -7.59
N LYS A 9 -13.67 9.01 -7.18
CA LYS A 9 -12.74 10.02 -6.75
C LYS A 9 -13.33 10.76 -5.57
N ALA A 10 -12.79 10.52 -4.39
CA ALA A 10 -13.14 11.25 -3.20
C ALA A 10 -12.27 12.51 -3.09
N LEU A 11 -12.89 13.67 -3.05
CA LEU A 11 -12.22 14.95 -2.87
C LEU A 11 -12.66 15.56 -1.53
N SER A 12 -11.72 16.23 -0.86
CA SER A 12 -11.96 16.99 0.36
C SER A 12 -11.31 18.36 0.23
N ASN A 13 -11.85 19.33 0.93
CA ASN A 13 -11.23 20.63 1.11
C ASN A 13 -10.17 20.60 2.23
N GLU A 14 -10.12 19.51 2.98
CA GLU A 14 -9.21 19.30 4.09
C GLU A 14 -8.67 17.87 4.04
N TYR A 15 -7.43 17.72 4.47
CA TYR A 15 -6.79 16.41 4.56
C TYR A 15 -6.75 16.00 6.04
N ALA A 16 -7.91 15.56 6.55
CA ALA A 16 -8.01 14.98 7.88
C ALA A 16 -7.81 13.47 7.79
N SER A 17 -6.84 12.94 8.49
CA SER A 17 -6.50 11.52 8.50
C SER A 17 -7.29 10.70 9.54
N SER A 18 -8.04 11.36 10.39
CA SER A 18 -8.83 10.72 11.43
C SER A 18 -10.29 11.17 11.37
N SER A 19 -11.15 10.39 12.01
CA SER A 19 -12.55 10.73 12.24
C SER A 19 -12.74 11.89 13.25
N VAL A 20 -11.66 12.50 13.70
CA VAL A 20 -11.70 13.71 14.55
C VAL A 20 -12.03 14.88 13.65
N VAL A 21 -13.16 15.41 13.90
CA VAL A 21 -14.08 16.14 13.03
C VAL A 21 -13.63 17.57 12.67
N PHE A 22 -12.48 18.04 13.13
CA PHE A 22 -12.14 19.46 13.00
C PHE A 22 -10.67 19.65 12.59
N ASP A 23 -10.37 19.29 11.34
CA ASP A 23 -9.23 19.91 10.71
C ASP A 23 -9.63 21.33 10.31
N GLN A 24 -8.95 22.32 10.87
CA GLN A 24 -9.34 23.71 10.65
C GLN A 24 -8.96 24.13 9.23
N PRO A 25 -9.84 24.83 8.51
CA PRO A 25 -9.51 25.37 7.22
C PRO A 25 -8.29 26.31 7.32
N ALA A 26 -7.41 26.27 6.32
CA ALA A 26 -6.23 27.14 6.27
C ALA A 26 -6.60 28.64 6.36
N THR A 27 -7.78 28.98 5.89
CA THR A 27 -8.38 30.30 5.98
C THR A 27 -9.89 30.23 5.81
N LEU A 28 -10.62 31.07 6.51
CA LEU A 28 -12.06 31.23 6.34
C LEU A 28 -12.44 32.00 5.06
N ARG A 29 -11.46 32.59 4.37
CA ARG A 29 -11.71 33.40 3.16
C ARG A 29 -11.85 32.54 1.90
N ASP A 30 -11.21 31.37 1.86
CA ASP A 30 -11.29 30.47 0.73
C ASP A 30 -11.17 29.01 1.20
N TYR A 31 -12.31 28.33 1.28
CA TYR A 31 -12.39 26.91 1.64
C TYR A 31 -11.87 25.96 0.56
N HIS A 32 -11.64 26.45 -0.66
CA HIS A 32 -11.18 25.60 -1.76
C HIS A 32 -9.65 25.48 -1.86
N LEU A 33 -8.91 26.29 -1.11
CA LEU A 33 -7.45 26.29 -1.16
C LEU A 33 -6.82 24.92 -0.92
N ARG A 34 -7.45 24.08 -0.11
CA ARG A 34 -6.95 22.73 0.20
C ARG A 34 -7.65 21.62 -0.57
N LYS A 35 -8.45 21.93 -1.57
CA LYS A 35 -9.18 20.92 -2.34
C LYS A 35 -8.22 19.95 -3.02
N GLY A 36 -8.27 18.71 -2.59
CA GLY A 36 -7.40 17.63 -3.07
C GLY A 36 -8.03 16.26 -2.86
N PHE A 37 -7.26 15.20 -3.05
CA PHE A 37 -7.71 13.86 -2.71
C PHE A 37 -7.99 13.75 -1.21
N SER A 38 -9.15 13.20 -0.87
CA SER A 38 -9.45 12.78 0.50
C SER A 38 -8.49 11.65 0.93
N PRO A 39 -8.08 11.57 2.21
CA PRO A 39 -7.29 10.47 2.73
C PRO A 39 -7.98 9.10 2.57
N PHE A 40 -9.28 9.09 2.38
CA PHE A 40 -10.10 7.89 2.16
C PHE A 40 -10.29 7.55 0.67
N ASP A 41 -9.66 8.27 -0.25
CA ASP A 41 -9.82 8.03 -1.68
C ASP A 41 -9.24 6.67 -2.09
N ILE A 42 -10.08 5.87 -2.72
CA ILE A 42 -9.70 4.68 -3.46
C ILE A 42 -10.22 4.86 -4.88
N THR A 43 -9.37 5.41 -5.75
CA THR A 43 -9.79 5.76 -7.11
C THR A 43 -10.22 4.56 -7.93
N GLN A 44 -9.55 3.44 -7.78
CA GLN A 44 -9.84 2.21 -8.51
C GLN A 44 -9.84 1.04 -7.54
N GLY A 45 -10.87 0.22 -7.61
CA GLY A 45 -10.99 -0.99 -6.81
C GLY A 45 -11.55 -2.12 -7.66
N PHE A 46 -10.82 -3.23 -7.73
CA PHE A 46 -11.28 -4.47 -8.32
C PHE A 46 -11.33 -5.56 -7.25
N LYS A 47 -12.49 -6.19 -7.13
CA LYS A 47 -12.69 -7.32 -6.23
C LYS A 47 -13.36 -8.44 -7.01
N THR A 48 -12.87 -9.67 -6.83
CA THR A 48 -13.51 -10.83 -7.42
C THR A 48 -13.47 -12.01 -6.47
N ASN A 49 -14.57 -12.73 -6.42
CA ASN A 49 -14.71 -14.02 -5.75
C ASN A 49 -15.05 -15.06 -6.79
N PHE A 50 -14.43 -16.21 -6.72
CA PHE A 50 -14.77 -17.30 -7.59
C PHE A 50 -14.72 -18.65 -6.86
N ILE A 51 -15.57 -19.54 -7.33
CA ILE A 51 -15.60 -20.96 -6.98
C ILE A 51 -15.56 -21.69 -8.32
N TYR A 52 -14.57 -22.54 -8.49
CA TYR A 52 -14.39 -23.32 -9.71
C TYR A 52 -14.20 -24.79 -9.37
N GLU A 53 -15.19 -25.59 -9.75
CA GLU A 53 -15.05 -27.05 -9.69
C GLU A 53 -14.13 -27.51 -10.81
N LEU A 54 -13.04 -28.18 -10.45
CA LEU A 54 -12.10 -28.69 -11.46
C LEU A 54 -12.78 -29.73 -12.33
N PRO A 55 -12.57 -29.71 -13.66
CA PRO A 55 -13.28 -30.58 -14.61
C PRO A 55 -12.68 -31.98 -14.68
N PHE A 56 -12.17 -32.50 -13.55
CA PHE A 56 -11.55 -33.81 -13.44
C PHE A 56 -12.39 -34.75 -12.56
N GLY A 57 -12.48 -36.02 -12.92
CA GLY A 57 -13.10 -37.08 -12.14
C GLY A 57 -14.38 -37.62 -12.76
N ARG A 58 -15.02 -38.54 -12.05
CA ARG A 58 -16.22 -39.25 -12.53
C ARG A 58 -17.34 -38.30 -12.92
N GLY A 59 -17.81 -38.45 -14.17
CA GLY A 59 -18.88 -37.61 -14.73
C GLY A 59 -18.47 -36.18 -15.09
N LYS A 60 -17.19 -35.84 -14.99
CA LYS A 60 -16.61 -34.56 -15.43
C LYS A 60 -16.06 -34.68 -16.84
N GLN A 61 -15.65 -33.53 -17.42
CA GLN A 61 -15.13 -33.43 -18.78
C GLN A 61 -13.88 -34.29 -19.02
N PHE A 62 -12.98 -34.32 -18.03
CA PHE A 62 -11.74 -35.10 -18.09
C PHE A 62 -11.80 -36.23 -17.06
N LEU A 63 -11.31 -37.41 -17.48
CA LEU A 63 -11.28 -38.60 -16.64
C LEU A 63 -12.67 -39.07 -16.18
N GLY A 64 -13.71 -38.82 -16.99
CA GLY A 64 -15.11 -39.10 -16.63
C GLY A 64 -15.45 -40.58 -16.37
N SER A 65 -14.65 -41.52 -16.89
CA SER A 65 -14.79 -42.98 -16.70
C SER A 65 -14.04 -43.52 -15.49
N THR A 66 -13.28 -42.70 -14.75
CA THR A 66 -12.52 -43.16 -13.58
C THR A 66 -13.43 -43.62 -12.45
N LYS A 67 -13.04 -44.73 -11.81
CA LYS A 67 -13.78 -45.35 -10.69
C LYS A 67 -12.85 -45.62 -9.51
N GLY A 68 -13.47 -45.86 -8.35
CA GLY A 68 -12.77 -46.27 -7.15
C GLY A 68 -11.72 -45.26 -6.66
N ILE A 69 -10.56 -45.76 -6.25
CA ILE A 69 -9.48 -45.00 -5.61
C ILE A 69 -8.97 -43.89 -6.49
N VAL A 70 -8.85 -44.15 -7.80
CA VAL A 70 -8.34 -43.13 -8.76
C VAL A 70 -9.24 -41.91 -8.80
N ASN A 71 -10.58 -42.12 -8.87
CA ASN A 71 -11.50 -41.00 -8.76
C ASN A 71 -11.44 -40.32 -7.40
N GLY A 72 -11.21 -41.10 -6.34
CA GLY A 72 -11.03 -40.57 -4.99
C GLY A 72 -9.85 -39.60 -4.91
N PHE A 73 -8.79 -39.75 -5.68
CA PHE A 73 -7.65 -38.82 -5.72
C PHE A 73 -7.80 -37.68 -6.73
N LEU A 74 -8.33 -37.93 -7.91
CA LEU A 74 -8.36 -36.99 -9.02
C LEU A 74 -9.66 -36.17 -9.13
N GLY A 75 -10.76 -36.70 -8.60
CA GLY A 75 -12.06 -36.05 -8.67
C GLY A 75 -12.36 -35.08 -7.54
N ASP A 76 -13.44 -34.33 -7.71
CA ASP A 76 -14.08 -33.51 -6.67
C ASP A 76 -13.18 -32.42 -6.03
N TRP A 77 -12.28 -31.88 -6.83
CA TRP A 77 -11.50 -30.71 -6.45
C TRP A 77 -12.25 -29.41 -6.74
N VAL A 78 -12.20 -28.50 -5.77
CA VAL A 78 -12.81 -27.17 -5.90
C VAL A 78 -11.72 -26.12 -5.62
N PHE A 79 -11.50 -25.23 -6.58
CA PHE A 79 -10.59 -24.11 -6.46
C PHE A 79 -11.39 -22.84 -6.17
N ASN A 80 -11.08 -22.18 -5.06
CA ASN A 80 -11.72 -20.95 -4.63
C ASN A 80 -10.71 -19.82 -4.57
N GLY A 81 -11.16 -18.62 -4.83
CA GLY A 81 -10.29 -17.47 -4.67
C GLY A 81 -11.04 -16.19 -4.38
N ASN A 82 -10.36 -15.34 -3.62
CA ASN A 82 -10.74 -13.96 -3.37
C ASN A 82 -9.58 -13.07 -3.78
N ILE A 83 -9.82 -12.18 -4.75
CA ILE A 83 -8.82 -11.27 -5.29
C ILE A 83 -9.25 -9.86 -4.99
N ARG A 84 -8.31 -9.05 -4.48
CA ARG A 84 -8.50 -7.63 -4.24
C ARG A 84 -7.32 -6.85 -4.79
N ILE A 85 -7.62 -5.94 -5.72
CA ILE A 85 -6.65 -5.03 -6.32
C ILE A 85 -7.22 -3.62 -6.17
N GLN A 86 -6.43 -2.68 -5.64
CA GLN A 86 -6.89 -1.31 -5.52
C GLN A 86 -5.75 -0.30 -5.65
N SER A 87 -6.11 0.92 -6.02
CA SER A 87 -5.18 2.04 -6.03
C SER A 87 -4.64 2.32 -4.64
N GLY A 88 -3.40 2.81 -4.57
CA GLY A 88 -2.78 3.19 -3.31
C GLY A 88 -3.52 4.31 -2.60
N SER A 89 -3.44 4.29 -1.27
CA SER A 89 -4.00 5.33 -0.42
C SER A 89 -3.27 6.65 -0.61
N PRO A 90 -3.98 7.79 -0.58
CA PRO A 90 -3.37 9.10 -0.56
C PRO A 90 -2.54 9.32 0.69
N PHE A 91 -1.50 10.13 0.57
CA PHE A 91 -0.72 10.66 1.68
C PHE A 91 -0.27 12.09 1.38
N SER A 92 -0.03 12.88 2.41
CA SER A 92 0.25 14.31 2.32
C SER A 92 1.67 14.66 2.72
N PHE A 93 2.28 15.58 1.97
CA PHE A 93 3.51 16.28 2.36
C PHE A 93 3.24 17.63 3.02
N GLY A 94 1.98 18.04 3.10
CA GLY A 94 1.61 19.34 3.64
C GLY A 94 1.99 20.52 2.72
N ASN A 95 2.25 21.66 3.35
CA ASN A 95 2.62 22.90 2.65
C ASN A 95 4.11 22.88 2.26
N VAL A 96 4.40 22.67 0.99
CA VAL A 96 5.76 22.47 0.47
C VAL A 96 5.93 23.08 -0.93
N GLN A 97 7.20 23.23 -1.33
CA GLN A 97 7.58 23.52 -2.71
C GLN A 97 8.22 22.29 -3.36
N LEU A 98 7.98 22.12 -4.65
CA LEU A 98 8.74 21.19 -5.48
C LEU A 98 9.77 21.96 -6.29
N VAL A 99 11.03 21.55 -6.20
CA VAL A 99 12.12 22.15 -6.96
C VAL A 99 12.68 21.10 -7.92
N GLY A 100 12.88 21.49 -9.18
CA GLY A 100 13.43 20.64 -10.23
C GLY A 100 12.53 19.50 -10.70
N MET A 101 11.27 19.46 -10.28
CA MET A 101 10.29 18.44 -10.65
C MET A 101 8.86 18.95 -10.54
N THR A 102 7.95 18.31 -11.27
CA THR A 102 6.50 18.52 -11.13
C THR A 102 5.89 17.51 -10.14
N GLN A 103 4.65 17.77 -9.69
CA GLN A 103 3.89 16.81 -8.90
C GLN A 103 3.76 15.45 -9.61
N LYS A 104 3.60 15.46 -10.93
CA LYS A 104 3.50 14.24 -11.74
C LYS A 104 4.83 13.46 -11.75
N ASP A 105 5.96 14.15 -11.78
CA ASP A 105 7.29 13.52 -11.74
C ASP A 105 7.53 12.90 -10.36
N LEU A 106 7.16 13.60 -9.29
CA LEU A 106 7.25 13.06 -7.93
C LEU A 106 6.32 11.86 -7.74
N GLN A 107 5.09 11.91 -8.27
CA GLN A 107 4.18 10.75 -8.22
C GLN A 107 4.76 9.53 -8.95
N LYS A 108 5.42 9.72 -10.10
CA LYS A 108 6.11 8.63 -10.81
C LYS A 108 7.35 8.12 -10.09
N ALA A 109 7.97 8.95 -9.26
CA ALA A 109 9.14 8.57 -8.49
C ALA A 109 8.78 7.74 -7.24
N ILE A 110 7.51 7.61 -6.89
CA ILE A 110 7.09 6.72 -5.80
C ILE A 110 7.26 5.27 -6.23
N GLY A 111 8.09 4.53 -5.49
CA GLY A 111 8.45 3.16 -5.82
C GLY A 111 8.96 2.40 -4.60
N VAL A 112 9.66 1.29 -4.83
CA VAL A 112 10.26 0.47 -3.78
C VAL A 112 11.78 0.48 -3.96
N TYR A 113 12.47 1.23 -3.13
CA TYR A 113 13.92 1.40 -3.17
C TYR A 113 14.55 0.69 -1.97
N ARG A 114 15.36 -0.33 -2.23
CA ARG A 114 16.05 -1.14 -1.21
C ARG A 114 17.55 -0.86 -1.24
N GLY A 115 18.21 -1.04 -0.10
CA GLY A 115 19.67 -0.92 0.00
C GLY A 115 20.24 0.49 -0.19
N GLN A 116 19.39 1.52 -0.20
CA GLN A 116 19.79 2.92 -0.37
C GLN A 116 19.57 3.67 0.95
N ALA A 117 20.45 3.43 1.93
CA ALA A 117 20.36 4.13 3.21
C ALA A 117 20.42 5.66 3.05
N ASN A 118 19.82 6.40 3.98
CA ASN A 118 19.95 7.85 4.06
C ASN A 118 21.33 8.30 4.60
N SER A 119 22.20 7.34 4.93
CA SER A 119 23.53 7.57 5.50
C SER A 119 24.58 6.70 4.83
N ASP A 120 25.87 7.08 4.90
CA ASP A 120 27.01 6.26 4.45
C ASP A 120 27.13 4.94 5.20
N ASN A 121 26.36 4.76 6.25
CA ASN A 121 26.32 3.52 6.99
C ASN A 121 25.59 2.44 6.16
N SER A 122 26.38 1.69 5.40
CA SER A 122 25.95 0.53 4.61
C SER A 122 25.28 -0.57 5.43
N ALA A 123 25.33 -0.48 6.76
CA ALA A 123 24.69 -1.44 7.68
C ALA A 123 23.16 -1.32 7.78
N ALA A 124 22.54 -0.31 7.21
CA ALA A 124 21.08 -0.19 7.19
C ALA A 124 20.42 -1.09 6.13
N THR A 125 20.80 -2.35 6.09
CA THR A 125 20.46 -3.31 5.03
C THR A 125 18.99 -3.73 4.96
N GLY A 126 18.16 -3.36 5.93
CA GLY A 126 16.73 -3.73 5.97
C GLY A 126 15.75 -2.60 5.65
N GLN A 127 16.23 -1.40 5.39
CA GLN A 127 15.35 -0.25 5.17
C GLN A 127 14.82 -0.20 3.73
N VAL A 128 13.55 0.16 3.60
CA VAL A 128 12.88 0.31 2.31
C VAL A 128 12.25 1.69 2.23
N TYR A 129 12.48 2.35 1.10
CA TYR A 129 12.07 3.73 0.88
C TYR A 129 11.08 3.84 -0.27
N PHE A 130 10.17 4.82 -0.21
CA PHE A 130 9.23 5.11 -1.28
C PHE A 130 9.71 6.19 -2.25
N LEU A 131 10.79 6.91 -1.90
CA LEU A 131 11.43 7.90 -2.76
C LEU A 131 12.87 7.50 -3.10
N PRO A 132 13.37 7.83 -4.29
CA PRO A 132 14.75 7.59 -4.67
C PRO A 132 15.72 8.46 -3.87
N LEU A 133 16.97 8.02 -3.80
CA LEU A 133 17.99 8.59 -2.94
C LEU A 133 18.28 10.08 -3.24
N ASP A 134 18.32 10.44 -4.53
CA ASP A 134 18.58 11.82 -4.95
C ASP A 134 17.54 12.80 -4.40
N ILE A 135 16.25 12.46 -4.49
CA ILE A 135 15.17 13.28 -3.93
C ILE A 135 15.28 13.37 -2.42
N ARG A 136 15.54 12.25 -1.74
CA ARG A 136 15.62 12.23 -0.27
C ARG A 136 16.77 13.09 0.25
N LEU A 137 17.99 12.90 -0.28
CA LEU A 137 19.16 13.63 0.16
C LEU A 137 19.04 15.14 -0.08
N ASN A 138 18.55 15.54 -1.23
CA ASN A 138 18.37 16.96 -1.52
C ASN A 138 17.20 17.58 -0.74
N THR A 139 16.18 16.80 -0.40
CA THR A 139 15.13 17.23 0.53
C THR A 139 15.70 17.48 1.93
N PHE A 140 16.59 16.62 2.42
CA PHE A 140 17.28 16.86 3.71
C PHE A 140 18.10 18.15 3.68
N ARG A 141 18.86 18.39 2.63
CA ARG A 141 19.64 19.62 2.45
C ARG A 141 18.76 20.86 2.43
N ALA A 142 17.63 20.80 1.72
CA ALA A 142 16.68 21.89 1.64
C ALA A 142 15.98 22.21 2.97
N ASN A 143 15.86 21.22 3.84
CA ASN A 143 15.22 21.36 5.16
C ASN A 143 16.23 21.47 6.32
N ASN A 144 17.52 21.64 6.04
CA ASN A 144 18.59 21.75 7.04
C ASN A 144 18.59 20.61 8.08
N VAL A 145 18.30 19.40 7.63
CA VAL A 145 18.29 18.24 8.52
C VAL A 145 19.72 17.80 8.82
N SER A 146 20.12 17.86 10.08
CA SER A 146 21.42 17.35 10.53
C SER A 146 21.24 16.01 11.25
N PHE A 147 22.04 15.01 10.86
CA PHE A 147 22.11 13.73 11.55
C PHE A 147 23.34 13.68 12.44
N THR A 148 23.15 13.89 13.73
CA THR A 148 24.27 13.88 14.68
C THR A 148 24.65 12.49 15.19
N SER A 149 23.78 11.49 15.04
CA SER A 149 23.97 10.20 15.72
C SER A 149 24.48 9.04 14.85
N ALA A 150 24.66 9.22 13.56
CA ALA A 150 25.02 8.12 12.66
C ALA A 150 26.10 8.45 11.62
N GLY A 151 26.89 9.50 11.84
CA GLY A 151 27.96 9.84 10.90
C GLY A 151 27.52 10.27 9.51
N ALA A 152 26.26 10.62 9.34
CA ALA A 152 25.72 10.94 8.04
C ALA A 152 25.96 12.39 7.67
N VAL A 153 26.88 12.60 6.78
CA VAL A 153 27.34 13.91 6.28
C VAL A 153 26.48 14.41 5.10
N TYR A 154 25.33 13.83 4.87
CA TYR A 154 24.51 14.10 3.67
C TYR A 154 23.81 15.44 3.64
N THR A 155 23.73 16.12 4.76
CA THR A 155 23.09 17.43 4.84
C THR A 155 24.02 18.58 4.53
N GLN A 156 25.30 18.31 4.31
CA GLN A 156 26.27 19.34 3.95
C GLN A 156 26.10 19.78 2.48
N GLY A 157 26.04 21.07 2.26
CA GLY A 157 25.95 21.68 0.96
C GLY A 157 24.53 22.11 0.56
N ALA A 158 24.44 22.89 -0.50
CA ALA A 158 23.17 23.33 -1.07
C ALA A 158 22.44 22.16 -1.73
N PRO A 159 21.10 22.14 -1.67
CA PRO A 159 20.33 21.16 -2.43
C PRO A 159 20.50 21.40 -3.93
N SER A 160 20.45 20.33 -4.72
CA SER A 160 20.58 20.38 -6.17
C SER A 160 19.64 19.38 -6.85
N GLY A 161 19.29 19.66 -8.11
CA GLY A 161 18.40 18.79 -8.87
C GLY A 161 16.96 18.84 -8.36
N ARG A 162 16.39 17.68 -8.05
CA ARG A 162 14.96 17.57 -7.68
C ARG A 162 14.81 17.24 -6.20
N PHE A 163 13.97 18.03 -5.52
CA PHE A 163 13.72 17.87 -4.08
C PHE A 163 12.43 18.52 -3.63
N ILE A 164 12.04 18.22 -2.41
CA ILE A 164 10.90 18.81 -1.71
C ILE A 164 11.47 19.81 -0.70
N ALA A 165 11.10 21.07 -0.87
CA ALA A 165 11.55 22.17 -0.01
C ALA A 165 10.43 22.62 0.93
N PRO A 166 10.76 23.25 2.08
CA PRO A 166 9.77 23.94 2.88
C PRO A 166 9.15 25.11 2.09
N ALA A 167 7.94 25.50 2.46
CA ALA A 167 7.19 26.52 1.74
C ALA A 167 7.89 27.89 1.62
N GLY A 168 8.76 28.24 2.56
CA GLY A 168 9.56 29.47 2.54
C GLY A 168 10.93 29.36 1.81
N PHE A 169 11.19 28.26 1.13
CA PHE A 169 12.46 28.06 0.45
C PHE A 169 12.72 29.13 -0.63
N GLY A 170 13.97 29.57 -0.77
CA GLY A 170 14.35 30.60 -1.73
C GLY A 170 13.84 32.02 -1.39
N ASN A 171 13.65 32.30 -0.10
CA ASN A 171 13.14 33.59 0.41
C ASN A 171 11.72 33.96 -0.05
N CYS A 172 10.93 32.95 -0.41
CA CYS A 172 9.53 33.16 -0.74
C CYS A 172 8.71 33.49 0.52
N GLN A 173 8.07 34.66 0.50
CA GLN A 173 7.17 35.09 1.56
C GLN A 173 5.74 34.72 1.21
N GLN A 174 5.13 33.83 1.99
CA GLN A 174 3.76 33.42 1.74
C GLN A 174 2.78 34.47 2.31
N GLY A 175 2.11 35.19 1.42
CA GLY A 175 0.97 36.03 1.80
C GLY A 175 -0.29 35.21 2.11
N ILE A 176 -0.38 33.99 1.53
CA ILE A 176 -1.41 32.99 1.78
C ILE A 176 -0.76 31.60 1.82
N VAL A 177 -1.36 30.67 2.53
CA VAL A 177 -0.88 29.28 2.55
C VAL A 177 -0.89 28.70 1.13
N GLY A 178 0.25 28.17 0.69
CA GLY A 178 0.43 27.66 -0.68
C GLY A 178 0.88 28.70 -1.70
N GLY A 179 1.04 29.98 -1.30
CA GLY A 179 1.52 31.05 -2.20
C GLY A 179 2.95 30.85 -2.70
N CYS A 180 3.75 30.03 -2.01
CA CYS A 180 5.10 29.65 -2.40
C CYS A 180 5.22 28.21 -2.89
N GLY A 181 4.14 27.60 -3.35
CA GLY A 181 4.16 26.20 -3.80
C GLY A 181 2.81 25.53 -3.65
N PHE A 182 2.79 24.39 -2.98
CA PHE A 182 1.56 23.68 -2.68
C PHE A 182 1.01 24.09 -1.33
N ASN A 183 -0.28 24.25 -1.23
CA ASN A 183 -0.98 24.41 0.04
C ASN A 183 -0.95 23.08 0.83
N ASN A 184 -1.30 22.00 0.12
CA ASN A 184 -1.20 20.63 0.61
C ASN A 184 -0.87 19.71 -0.56
N LEU A 185 0.37 19.22 -0.62
CA LEU A 185 0.80 18.29 -1.65
C LEU A 185 0.36 16.87 -1.30
N VAL A 186 -0.67 16.38 -1.97
CA VAL A 186 -1.18 15.02 -1.78
C VAL A 186 -0.78 14.15 -2.96
N LEU A 187 -0.21 12.98 -2.67
CA LEU A 187 0.17 11.96 -3.63
C LEU A 187 -0.47 10.61 -3.26
N LYS A 188 -0.39 9.64 -4.15
CA LYS A 188 -0.87 8.28 -3.92
C LYS A 188 0.29 7.33 -3.67
N GLY A 189 0.14 6.48 -2.67
CA GLY A 189 1.04 5.39 -2.38
C GLY A 189 0.99 4.26 -3.41
N PRO A 190 1.75 3.19 -3.17
CA PRO A 190 1.71 1.99 -4.01
C PRO A 190 0.33 1.35 -4.05
N ALA A 191 0.03 0.69 -5.16
CA ALA A 191 -1.19 -0.10 -5.28
C ALA A 191 -1.19 -1.31 -4.33
N PHE A 192 -2.36 -1.69 -3.89
CA PHE A 192 -2.60 -2.84 -3.02
C PHE A 192 -3.01 -4.05 -3.84
N PHE A 193 -2.38 -5.20 -3.57
CA PHE A 193 -2.65 -6.47 -4.24
C PHE A 193 -2.78 -7.59 -3.21
N ARG A 194 -3.93 -8.28 -3.20
CA ARG A 194 -4.14 -9.44 -2.34
C ARG A 194 -4.84 -10.55 -3.11
N PHE A 195 -4.33 -11.76 -2.93
CA PHE A 195 -4.84 -12.97 -3.54
C PHE A 195 -4.95 -14.03 -2.45
N ASP A 196 -6.17 -14.33 -2.02
CA ASP A 196 -6.45 -15.40 -1.08
C ASP A 196 -7.01 -16.57 -1.89
N LEU A 197 -6.29 -17.68 -1.89
CA LEU A 197 -6.61 -18.84 -2.73
C LEU A 197 -6.81 -20.06 -1.85
N SER A 198 -7.73 -20.93 -2.22
CA SER A 198 -7.90 -22.20 -1.55
C SER A 198 -8.21 -23.33 -2.53
N LEU A 199 -7.71 -24.52 -2.21
CA LEU A 199 -7.98 -25.74 -2.91
C LEU A 199 -8.63 -26.72 -1.94
N ALA A 200 -9.87 -27.08 -2.21
CA ALA A 200 -10.64 -27.99 -1.38
C ALA A 200 -10.91 -29.29 -2.13
N LYS A 201 -10.95 -30.39 -1.38
CA LYS A 201 -11.32 -31.71 -1.87
C LYS A 201 -12.25 -32.37 -0.91
N LYS A 202 -13.31 -32.99 -1.44
CA LYS A 202 -14.29 -33.75 -0.69
C LYS A 202 -14.23 -35.22 -1.09
N ILE A 203 -13.92 -36.11 -0.12
CA ILE A 203 -13.88 -37.56 -0.30
C ILE A 203 -15.11 -38.14 0.42
N LYS A 204 -16.01 -38.73 -0.34
CA LYS A 204 -17.20 -39.41 0.22
C LYS A 204 -16.85 -40.87 0.51
N PHE A 205 -17.02 -41.29 1.76
CA PHE A 205 -16.85 -42.70 2.17
C PHE A 205 -18.20 -43.43 2.15
N THR A 206 -19.25 -42.77 2.63
CA THR A 206 -20.62 -43.27 2.63
C THR A 206 -21.57 -42.10 2.31
N GLU A 207 -22.86 -42.35 2.22
CA GLU A 207 -23.86 -41.29 2.03
C GLU A 207 -23.87 -40.27 3.17
N ARG A 208 -23.50 -40.72 4.41
CA ARG A 208 -23.49 -39.89 5.61
C ARG A 208 -22.09 -39.40 6.01
N MET A 209 -21.04 -40.10 5.57
CA MET A 209 -19.67 -39.80 6.01
C MET A 209 -18.81 -39.31 4.88
N ASN A 210 -18.18 -38.14 5.07
CA ASN A 210 -17.23 -37.56 4.12
C ASN A 210 -16.08 -36.86 4.81
N LEU A 211 -14.92 -36.87 4.18
CA LEU A 211 -13.73 -36.13 4.56
C LEU A 211 -13.55 -34.94 3.63
N GLU A 212 -13.50 -33.77 4.19
CA GLU A 212 -13.11 -32.53 3.50
C GLU A 212 -11.67 -32.20 3.85
N MET A 213 -10.84 -32.05 2.85
CA MET A 213 -9.48 -31.54 2.94
C MET A 213 -9.42 -30.21 2.25
N ARG A 214 -8.82 -29.19 2.89
CA ARG A 214 -8.70 -27.87 2.32
C ARG A 214 -7.32 -27.28 2.63
N ALA A 215 -6.66 -26.79 1.60
CA ALA A 215 -5.45 -26.00 1.71
C ALA A 215 -5.80 -24.55 1.34
N GLU A 216 -5.53 -23.64 2.25
CA GLU A 216 -5.79 -22.21 2.09
C GLU A 216 -4.48 -21.45 2.13
N ALA A 217 -4.30 -20.51 1.22
CA ALA A 217 -3.16 -19.62 1.18
C ALA A 217 -3.67 -18.17 1.18
N LEU A 218 -3.63 -17.53 2.33
CA LEU A 218 -3.88 -16.09 2.44
C LEU A 218 -2.64 -15.34 1.93
N ASN A 219 -2.87 -14.30 1.16
CA ASN A 219 -1.82 -13.60 0.43
C ASN A 219 -0.91 -14.59 -0.33
N ALA A 220 -1.49 -15.44 -1.18
CA ALA A 220 -0.84 -16.61 -1.78
C ALA A 220 0.46 -16.28 -2.52
N PHE A 221 0.56 -15.08 -3.12
CA PHE A 221 1.75 -14.62 -3.81
C PHE A 221 2.75 -13.87 -2.91
N ASN A 222 2.45 -13.74 -1.62
CA ASN A 222 3.27 -13.01 -0.66
C ASN A 222 3.56 -11.56 -1.10
N ASN A 223 2.53 -10.88 -1.61
CA ASN A 223 2.64 -9.49 -2.01
C ASN A 223 2.88 -8.60 -0.79
N ILE A 224 3.86 -7.73 -0.89
CA ILE A 224 4.14 -6.75 0.15
C ILE A 224 3.33 -5.49 -0.16
N ASN A 225 2.35 -5.21 0.67
CA ASN A 225 1.51 -4.03 0.57
C ASN A 225 2.10 -2.91 1.45
N TRP A 226 2.94 -2.10 0.83
CA TRP A 226 3.66 -1.04 1.51
C TRP A 226 2.75 0.12 1.88
N LEU A 227 2.87 0.62 3.12
CA LEU A 227 2.20 1.82 3.58
C LEU A 227 3.21 2.97 3.66
N VAL A 228 2.83 4.10 3.06
CA VAL A 228 3.52 5.39 3.21
C VAL A 228 2.85 6.17 4.33
N GLY A 229 3.64 6.66 5.28
CA GLY A 229 3.14 7.41 6.42
C GLY A 229 2.79 6.54 7.64
N ALA A 230 2.43 7.20 8.74
CA ALA A 230 1.86 6.53 9.92
C ALA A 230 0.37 6.24 9.72
N ALA A 231 -0.26 5.59 10.71
CA ALA A 231 -1.70 5.44 10.74
C ALA A 231 -2.36 6.82 10.63
N GLY A 232 -2.90 7.14 9.46
CA GLY A 232 -3.40 8.47 9.18
C GLY A 232 -2.86 9.05 7.88
N ASN A 233 -1.97 8.34 7.18
CA ASN A 233 -1.45 8.74 5.87
C ASN A 233 -0.77 10.12 5.82
N ASP A 234 -0.31 10.63 6.97
CA ASP A 234 0.47 11.86 7.03
C ASP A 234 1.97 11.52 7.06
N VAL A 235 2.70 11.91 6.04
CA VAL A 235 4.17 11.74 6.00
C VAL A 235 4.89 12.66 6.95
N ASN A 236 4.18 13.63 7.54
CA ASN A 236 4.72 14.48 8.59
C ASN A 236 4.73 13.80 9.96
N ALA A 237 4.03 12.65 10.13
CA ALA A 237 4.08 11.84 11.34
C ALA A 237 4.62 10.44 10.99
N PRO A 238 5.57 9.90 11.68
CA PRO A 238 6.64 10.28 12.57
C PRO A 238 7.95 10.63 11.86
N GLY A 239 7.89 11.01 10.62
CA GLY A 239 9.08 11.20 9.82
C GLY A 239 9.02 12.37 8.86
N GLY A 240 8.38 13.49 9.22
CA GLY A 240 8.27 14.67 8.37
C GLY A 240 9.53 15.02 7.58
N LEU A 241 9.46 15.99 6.71
CA LEU A 241 10.58 16.41 5.85
C LEU A 241 11.90 16.67 6.62
N THR A 242 11.80 16.96 7.92
CA THR A 242 12.93 17.19 8.83
C THR A 242 13.39 15.95 9.58
N SER A 243 12.75 14.80 9.39
CA SER A 243 13.13 13.56 10.06
C SER A 243 14.11 12.74 9.24
N GLY A 244 15.08 12.14 9.92
CA GLY A 244 16.02 11.17 9.31
C GLY A 244 15.34 9.92 8.73
N LEU A 245 14.08 9.72 9.04
CA LEU A 245 13.27 8.62 8.53
C LEU A 245 12.50 8.99 7.26
N PHE A 246 12.61 10.22 6.79
CA PHE A 246 11.92 10.70 5.59
C PHE A 246 12.13 9.78 4.39
N GLY A 247 11.06 9.53 3.68
CA GLY A 247 11.08 8.66 2.51
C GLY A 247 11.00 7.16 2.80
N ARG A 248 11.00 6.72 4.08
CA ARG A 248 10.85 5.30 4.45
C ARG A 248 9.39 4.86 4.42
N TYR A 249 9.20 3.62 4.04
CA TYR A 249 7.94 2.94 4.33
C TYR A 249 7.83 2.65 5.83
N THR A 250 6.66 2.89 6.39
CA THR A 250 6.39 2.71 7.83
C THR A 250 5.88 1.32 8.15
N ALA A 251 5.23 0.68 7.20
CA ALA A 251 4.71 -0.68 7.35
C ALA A 251 4.76 -1.46 6.03
N ALA A 252 4.85 -2.79 6.17
CA ALA A 252 4.75 -3.76 5.10
C ALA A 252 3.58 -4.71 5.40
N TYR A 253 3.04 -5.34 4.35
CA TYR A 253 1.97 -6.33 4.46
C TYR A 253 0.66 -5.83 5.11
N GLN A 254 0.43 -4.54 5.12
CA GLN A 254 -0.75 -4.00 5.75
C GLN A 254 -2.00 -4.25 4.91
N ASP A 255 -3.04 -4.83 5.52
CA ASP A 255 -4.39 -4.80 5.00
C ASP A 255 -5.17 -3.68 5.68
N ILE A 256 -5.83 -2.85 4.86
CA ILE A 256 -6.65 -1.74 5.33
C ILE A 256 -8.00 -2.19 5.89
N SER A 257 -8.37 -3.46 5.75
CA SER A 257 -9.70 -3.96 6.12
C SER A 257 -9.75 -4.68 7.46
N THR A 258 -8.62 -5.09 8.00
CA THR A 258 -8.61 -5.88 9.24
C THR A 258 -7.41 -5.54 10.13
N THR A 259 -7.64 -5.46 11.42
CA THR A 259 -6.61 -5.20 12.42
C THR A 259 -5.76 -6.45 12.75
N ASN A 260 -6.20 -7.63 12.33
CA ASN A 260 -5.60 -8.92 12.69
C ASN A 260 -5.06 -9.71 11.49
N ASP A 261 -4.88 -9.08 10.35
CA ASP A 261 -4.28 -9.73 9.19
C ASP A 261 -2.79 -9.99 9.45
N PRO A 262 -2.31 -11.23 9.29
CA PRO A 262 -0.88 -11.54 9.44
C PRO A 262 0.00 -10.84 8.40
N GLY A 263 -0.61 -10.28 7.35
CA GLY A 263 0.04 -9.48 6.32
C GLY A 263 0.88 -10.29 5.34
N GLY A 264 1.77 -11.14 5.79
CA GLY A 264 2.53 -12.07 4.96
C GLY A 264 1.70 -13.27 4.53
N ARG A 265 2.28 -14.11 3.65
CA ARG A 265 1.61 -15.35 3.24
C ARG A 265 1.42 -16.30 4.42
N LEU A 266 0.16 -16.67 4.66
CA LEU A 266 -0.21 -17.71 5.63
C LEU A 266 -0.79 -18.90 4.88
N VAL A 267 -0.28 -20.10 5.16
CA VAL A 267 -0.83 -21.35 4.63
C VAL A 267 -1.49 -22.11 5.77
N GLN A 268 -2.74 -22.49 5.56
CA GLN A 268 -3.53 -23.27 6.49
C GLN A 268 -4.01 -24.56 5.82
N LEU A 269 -3.88 -25.67 6.53
CA LEU A 269 -4.44 -26.97 6.14
C LEU A 269 -5.60 -27.31 7.07
N VAL A 270 -6.73 -27.65 6.49
CA VAL A 270 -7.93 -28.01 7.22
C VAL A 270 -8.34 -29.43 6.83
N LEU A 271 -8.56 -30.28 7.84
CA LEU A 271 -9.16 -31.59 7.69
C LEU A 271 -10.45 -31.62 8.51
N ARG A 272 -11.55 -31.95 7.86
CA ARG A 272 -12.85 -32.03 8.50
C ARG A 272 -13.53 -33.34 8.16
N LEU A 273 -13.82 -34.14 9.15
CA LEU A 273 -14.64 -35.37 9.05
C LEU A 273 -16.08 -35.01 9.40
N ASN A 274 -16.99 -35.25 8.47
CA ASN A 274 -18.43 -35.13 8.69
C ASN A 274 -19.02 -36.51 8.74
N PHE A 275 -19.87 -36.81 9.70
CA PHE A 275 -20.55 -38.10 9.95
C PHE A 275 -21.98 -37.88 10.40
#